data_6ec57d05cea35e509f9c70cfbd5e0d7c
#
_entry.id   6ec57d05cea35e509f9c70cfbd5e0d7c
#
_cell.length_a   1.000
_cell.length_b   1.000
_cell.length_c   1.000
_cell.angle_alpha   90.00
_cell.angle_beta   90.00
_cell.angle_gamma   90.00
#
_symmetry.space_group_name_H-M   'P 1'
#
loop_
_entity.id
_entity.type
_entity.pdbx_description
1 polymer ?
#
loop_
_entity_poly.entity_id
_entity_poly.type
_entity_poly.pdbx_seq_one_letter_code
_entity_poly.pdbx_strand_id
1 'polypeptide(L)'
;DKAIADYAAFVAEHVNLDRLFAVAASLSSPHLEGLILPPPPGQHIALARDEAFSFTYPHLLAHWRACGAELSFFSPLADECPYAHADLIWLPGGYPELHASRLAAAETCFTAIRSHAKTRPVHGECGGYMVLGRQLIDKDGTAHNMLGLLGLVTSYAERKFHLGYRLAQAVSDNCLFAKGTKWRGHEFHYSRILDQPDQPLFLSLIHI
;
A
#
# COMPACT_ATOMS: atom_id res chain seq x y z
N ASP A 1 -6.12 28.72 3.90
CA ASP A 1 -6.59 27.69 4.84
C ASP A 1 -6.12 28.05 6.24
N LYS A 2 -7.06 28.16 7.21
CA LYS A 2 -6.78 28.64 8.58
C LYS A 2 -5.74 27.75 9.28
N ALA A 3 -5.81 26.45 9.13
CA ALA A 3 -4.89 25.51 9.77
C ALA A 3 -3.44 25.74 9.32
N ILE A 4 -3.21 26.01 8.04
CA ILE A 4 -1.88 26.34 7.51
C ILE A 4 -1.35 27.64 8.12
N ALA A 5 -2.21 28.66 8.22
CA ALA A 5 -1.82 29.93 8.84
C ALA A 5 -1.49 29.76 10.34
N ASP A 6 -2.28 28.98 11.07
CA ASP A 6 -2.05 28.68 12.49
C ASP A 6 -0.72 27.92 12.70
N TYR A 7 -0.40 26.94 11.84
CA TYR A 7 0.89 26.23 11.88
C TYR A 7 2.05 27.15 11.52
N ALA A 8 1.89 28.02 10.52
CA ALA A 8 2.93 28.97 10.13
C ALA A 8 3.23 29.95 11.27
N ALA A 9 2.20 30.47 11.94
CA ALA A 9 2.35 31.34 13.10
C ALA A 9 3.05 30.62 14.25
N PHE A 10 2.65 29.38 14.56
CA PHE A 10 3.30 28.56 15.59
C PHE A 10 4.79 28.35 15.31
N VAL A 11 5.13 27.99 14.07
CA VAL A 11 6.55 27.79 13.68
C VAL A 11 7.33 29.10 13.77
N ALA A 12 6.76 30.22 13.32
CA ALA A 12 7.43 31.52 13.39
C ALA A 12 7.71 31.98 14.83
N GLU A 13 6.83 31.65 15.78
CA GLU A 13 6.98 31.97 17.19
C GLU A 13 8.04 31.08 17.90
N HIS A 14 8.13 29.78 17.55
CA HIS A 14 8.90 28.81 18.32
C HIS A 14 10.19 28.36 17.63
N VAL A 15 10.41 28.71 16.37
CA VAL A 15 11.58 28.29 15.57
C VAL A 15 12.33 29.51 15.04
N ASN A 16 13.61 29.59 15.36
CA ASN A 16 14.50 30.55 14.72
C ASN A 16 14.88 30.06 13.32
N LEU A 17 14.16 30.54 12.31
CA LEU A 17 14.35 30.12 10.91
C LEU A 17 15.73 30.47 10.37
N ASP A 18 16.32 31.64 10.73
CA ASP A 18 17.65 32.01 10.27
C ASP A 18 18.71 31.05 10.79
N ARG A 19 18.59 30.66 12.06
CA ARG A 19 19.48 29.65 12.66
C ARG A 19 19.28 28.27 12.02
N LEU A 20 18.05 27.91 11.71
CA LEU A 20 17.74 26.67 11.01
C LEU A 20 18.39 26.65 9.62
N PHE A 21 18.24 27.73 8.85
CA PHE A 21 18.87 27.85 7.54
C PHE A 21 20.42 27.88 7.62
N ALA A 22 20.98 28.51 8.66
CA ALA A 22 22.42 28.54 8.84
C ALA A 22 23.04 27.17 9.14
N VAL A 23 22.29 26.24 9.76
CA VAL A 23 22.78 24.87 10.03
C VAL A 23 22.36 23.88 8.95
N ALA A 24 21.45 24.26 8.05
CA ALA A 24 21.06 23.44 6.92
C ALA A 24 22.25 23.35 5.94
N ALA A 25 22.80 22.14 5.80
CA ALA A 25 23.81 21.88 4.78
C ALA A 25 23.14 21.61 3.43
N SER A 26 23.80 21.98 2.33
CA SER A 26 23.39 21.50 1.02
C SER A 26 23.51 19.97 0.99
N LEU A 27 22.44 19.31 0.60
CA LEU A 27 22.49 17.89 0.30
C LEU A 27 23.43 17.70 -0.91
N SER A 28 24.54 17.04 -0.71
CA SER A 28 25.25 16.47 -1.86
C SER A 28 24.31 15.47 -2.50
N SER A 29 23.92 15.70 -3.75
CA SER A 29 23.15 14.69 -4.49
C SER A 29 23.94 13.39 -4.43
N PRO A 30 23.40 12.31 -3.84
CA PRO A 30 24.06 11.04 -3.93
C PRO A 30 24.21 10.73 -5.42
N HIS A 31 25.40 10.35 -5.86
CA HIS A 31 25.56 9.79 -7.19
C HIS A 31 24.71 8.52 -7.25
N LEU A 32 23.55 8.62 -7.90
CA LEU A 32 22.63 7.51 -8.12
C LEU A 32 23.09 6.63 -9.30
N GLU A 33 24.36 6.70 -9.66
CA GLU A 33 24.95 5.81 -10.66
C GLU A 33 24.80 4.36 -10.19
N GLY A 34 24.06 3.57 -10.96
CA GLY A 34 23.84 2.15 -10.68
C GLY A 34 22.57 1.82 -9.84
N LEU A 35 21.70 2.78 -9.57
CA LEU A 35 20.40 2.45 -8.96
C LEU A 35 19.54 1.70 -10.00
N ILE A 36 19.46 0.39 -9.85
CA ILE A 36 18.57 -0.44 -10.67
C ILE A 36 17.19 -0.41 -10.00
N LEU A 37 16.27 0.34 -10.60
CA LEU A 37 14.87 0.28 -10.20
C LEU A 37 14.23 -1.00 -10.73
N PRO A 38 13.31 -1.64 -9.97
CA PRO A 38 12.66 -2.86 -10.42
C PRO A 38 11.84 -2.59 -11.69
N PRO A 39 11.85 -3.53 -12.65
CA PRO A 39 11.03 -3.40 -13.84
C PRO A 39 9.54 -3.33 -13.48
N PRO A 40 8.68 -2.79 -14.35
CA PRO A 40 7.24 -2.84 -14.13
C PRO A 40 6.76 -4.29 -14.00
N PRO A 41 5.86 -4.59 -13.06
CA PRO A 41 5.37 -5.96 -12.82
C PRO A 41 4.37 -6.45 -13.87
N GLY A 42 4.04 -5.64 -14.85
CA GLY A 42 3.16 -5.94 -15.98
C GLY A 42 3.21 -4.85 -17.03
N GLN A 43 2.74 -5.15 -18.24
CA GLN A 43 2.65 -4.17 -19.31
C GLN A 43 1.51 -3.18 -19.09
N HIS A 44 0.36 -3.66 -18.59
CA HIS A 44 -0.75 -2.82 -18.17
C HIS A 44 -1.10 -3.10 -16.69
N ILE A 45 -0.96 -2.08 -15.86
CA ILE A 45 -1.20 -2.15 -14.41
C ILE A 45 -2.44 -1.32 -14.07
N ALA A 46 -3.48 -1.96 -13.52
CA ALA A 46 -4.63 -1.27 -12.96
C ALA A 46 -4.40 -0.95 -11.49
N LEU A 47 -4.32 0.33 -11.14
CA LEU A 47 -4.00 0.82 -9.80
C LEU A 47 -5.24 1.38 -9.12
N ALA A 48 -5.60 0.86 -7.95
CA ALA A 48 -6.63 1.48 -7.12
C ALA A 48 -6.15 2.85 -6.61
N ARG A 49 -7.00 3.88 -6.73
CA ARG A 49 -6.66 5.23 -6.31
C ARG A 49 -7.90 6.02 -5.90
N ASP A 50 -8.08 6.17 -4.61
CA ASP A 50 -9.07 7.02 -3.97
C ASP A 50 -8.65 7.30 -2.51
N GLU A 51 -9.58 7.75 -1.67
CA GLU A 51 -9.32 8.07 -0.26
C GLU A 51 -8.93 6.83 0.57
N ALA A 52 -9.37 5.62 0.19
CA ALA A 52 -9.00 4.37 0.85
C ALA A 52 -7.62 3.85 0.38
N PHE A 53 -7.16 4.26 -0.82
CA PHE A 53 -5.95 3.79 -1.49
C PHE A 53 -5.07 4.96 -1.96
N SER A 54 -4.59 5.77 -1.02
CA SER A 54 -3.91 7.04 -1.30
C SER A 54 -2.38 6.97 -1.27
N PHE A 55 -1.79 5.89 -0.73
CA PHE A 55 -0.34 5.78 -0.57
C PHE A 55 0.32 5.21 -1.83
N THR A 56 0.41 6.05 -2.85
CA THR A 56 1.12 5.71 -4.08
C THR A 56 2.55 6.26 -4.07
N TYR A 57 3.44 5.64 -4.85
CA TYR A 57 4.83 6.06 -4.99
C TYR A 57 5.03 6.74 -6.36
N PRO A 58 4.95 8.09 -6.46
CA PRO A 58 5.00 8.79 -7.75
C PRO A 58 6.25 8.47 -8.57
N HIS A 59 7.41 8.30 -7.91
CA HIS A 59 8.66 7.93 -8.56
C HIS A 59 8.62 6.54 -9.19
N LEU A 60 7.94 5.57 -8.54
CA LEU A 60 7.76 4.22 -9.06
C LEU A 60 6.84 4.22 -10.28
N LEU A 61 5.71 4.94 -10.19
CA LEU A 61 4.77 5.08 -11.31
C LEU A 61 5.40 5.79 -12.50
N ALA A 62 6.21 6.82 -12.27
CA ALA A 62 6.96 7.52 -13.31
C ALA A 62 7.98 6.58 -14.00
N HIS A 63 8.69 5.79 -13.19
CA HIS A 63 9.65 4.81 -13.70
C HIS A 63 8.95 3.73 -14.55
N TRP A 64 7.84 3.16 -14.09
CA TRP A 64 7.11 2.15 -14.85
C TRP A 64 6.62 2.68 -16.20
N ARG A 65 6.11 3.94 -16.25
CA ARG A 65 5.76 4.60 -17.53
C ARG A 65 6.98 4.80 -18.42
N ALA A 66 8.11 5.21 -17.86
CA ALA A 66 9.36 5.37 -18.61
C ALA A 66 9.87 4.03 -19.18
N CYS A 67 9.58 2.92 -18.52
CA CYS A 67 9.84 1.57 -19.02
C CYS A 67 8.78 1.05 -20.00
N GLY A 68 7.78 1.87 -20.36
CA GLY A 68 6.75 1.54 -21.36
C GLY A 68 5.49 0.88 -20.80
N ALA A 69 5.33 0.77 -19.47
CA ALA A 69 4.12 0.24 -18.89
C ALA A 69 2.96 1.25 -18.96
N GLU A 70 1.76 0.75 -19.21
CA GLU A 70 0.52 1.51 -19.16
C GLU A 70 -0.09 1.43 -17.76
N LEU A 71 -0.53 2.58 -17.23
CA LEU A 71 -1.18 2.66 -15.92
C LEU A 71 -2.61 3.18 -16.08
N SER A 72 -3.58 2.37 -15.70
CA SER A 72 -4.97 2.78 -15.52
C SER A 72 -5.30 2.91 -14.03
N PHE A 73 -6.26 3.78 -13.71
CA PHE A 73 -6.69 4.01 -12.33
C PHE A 73 -8.17 3.70 -12.21
N PHE A 74 -8.57 3.22 -11.04
CA PHE A 74 -9.97 2.98 -10.71
C PHE A 74 -10.21 3.29 -9.22
N SER A 75 -11.44 3.64 -8.86
CA SER A 75 -11.85 3.92 -7.49
C SER A 75 -12.76 2.81 -6.94
N PRO A 76 -12.25 1.95 -6.05
CA PRO A 76 -13.10 1.00 -5.35
C PRO A 76 -14.23 1.67 -4.56
N LEU A 77 -14.00 2.85 -3.98
CA LEU A 77 -15.03 3.60 -3.27
C LEU A 77 -16.17 4.10 -4.18
N ALA A 78 -15.91 4.28 -5.46
CA ALA A 78 -16.94 4.60 -6.46
C ALA A 78 -17.53 3.36 -7.14
N ASP A 79 -17.20 2.15 -6.67
CA ASP A 79 -17.55 0.85 -7.27
C ASP A 79 -17.09 0.72 -8.74
N GLU A 80 -15.99 1.42 -9.12
CA GLU A 80 -15.41 1.35 -10.44
C GLU A 80 -14.65 0.04 -10.66
N CYS A 81 -14.85 -0.58 -11.81
CA CYS A 81 -14.07 -1.77 -12.20
C CYS A 81 -12.65 -1.41 -12.60
N PRO A 82 -11.65 -2.24 -12.26
CA PRO A 82 -10.33 -2.14 -12.87
C PRO A 82 -10.41 -2.43 -14.36
N TYR A 83 -9.43 -1.95 -15.13
CA TYR A 83 -9.34 -2.24 -16.56
C TYR A 83 -9.30 -3.76 -16.81
N ALA A 84 -10.24 -4.25 -17.60
CA ALA A 84 -10.50 -5.70 -17.74
C ALA A 84 -9.32 -6.49 -18.33
N HIS A 85 -8.45 -5.85 -19.12
CA HIS A 85 -7.28 -6.47 -19.73
C HIS A 85 -5.95 -6.14 -19.03
N ALA A 86 -5.99 -5.57 -17.83
CA ALA A 86 -4.77 -5.34 -17.06
C ALA A 86 -4.05 -6.69 -16.78
N ASP A 87 -2.72 -6.65 -16.78
CA ASP A 87 -1.89 -7.81 -16.42
C ASP A 87 -1.84 -8.00 -14.92
N LEU A 88 -1.92 -6.89 -14.18
CA LEU A 88 -1.85 -6.84 -12.73
C LEU A 88 -2.86 -5.81 -12.20
N ILE A 89 -3.55 -6.15 -11.12
CA ILE A 89 -4.25 -5.18 -10.28
C ILE A 89 -3.36 -4.87 -9.06
N TRP A 90 -3.17 -3.59 -8.77
CA TRP A 90 -2.41 -3.12 -7.62
C TRP A 90 -3.31 -2.34 -6.67
N LEU A 91 -3.41 -2.83 -5.44
CA LEU A 91 -4.09 -2.16 -4.32
C LEU A 91 -3.01 -1.57 -3.40
N PRO A 92 -2.73 -0.28 -3.47
CA PRO A 92 -1.71 0.37 -2.62
C PRO A 92 -2.18 0.50 -1.17
N GLY A 93 -1.31 1.06 -0.34
CA GLY A 93 -1.66 1.44 1.02
C GLY A 93 -2.65 2.60 1.09
N GLY A 94 -3.16 2.84 2.28
CA GLY A 94 -4.12 3.89 2.58
C GLY A 94 -4.85 3.64 3.89
N TYR A 95 -6.09 4.11 3.97
CA TYR A 95 -6.94 4.01 5.17
C TYR A 95 -8.26 3.28 4.88
N PRO A 96 -8.24 1.99 4.48
CA PRO A 96 -9.45 1.25 4.18
C PRO A 96 -10.39 1.12 5.37
N GLU A 97 -9.87 1.16 6.61
CA GLU A 97 -10.66 1.09 7.84
C GLU A 97 -11.59 2.28 8.04
N LEU A 98 -11.25 3.44 7.47
CA LEU A 98 -12.10 4.64 7.50
C LEU A 98 -13.26 4.55 6.50
N HIS A 99 -13.18 3.64 5.55
CA HIS A 99 -14.11 3.46 4.44
C HIS A 99 -14.66 2.04 4.34
N ALA A 100 -14.52 1.22 5.39
CA ALA A 100 -14.78 -0.21 5.36
C ALA A 100 -16.20 -0.58 4.89
N SER A 101 -17.21 0.16 5.32
CA SER A 101 -18.60 -0.07 4.89
C SER A 101 -18.82 0.23 3.40
N ARG A 102 -18.18 1.31 2.87
CA ARG A 102 -18.27 1.64 1.44
C ARG A 102 -17.56 0.59 0.59
N LEU A 103 -16.37 0.16 1.02
CA LEU A 103 -15.62 -0.91 0.34
C LEU A 103 -16.42 -2.22 0.34
N ALA A 104 -17.02 -2.60 1.46
CA ALA A 104 -17.85 -3.80 1.54
C ALA A 104 -19.09 -3.75 0.62
N ALA A 105 -19.58 -2.56 0.30
CA ALA A 105 -20.70 -2.33 -0.63
C ALA A 105 -20.28 -2.25 -2.11
N ALA A 106 -18.98 -2.21 -2.41
CA ALA A 106 -18.44 -2.11 -3.78
C ALA A 106 -18.49 -3.46 -4.52
N GLU A 107 -19.67 -4.00 -4.73
CA GLU A 107 -19.89 -5.35 -5.24
C GLU A 107 -19.39 -5.54 -6.68
N THR A 108 -19.57 -4.53 -7.53
CA THR A 108 -19.16 -4.58 -8.95
C THR A 108 -17.64 -4.62 -9.06
N CYS A 109 -16.97 -3.70 -8.37
CA CYS A 109 -15.53 -3.63 -8.29
C CYS A 109 -14.93 -4.92 -7.72
N PHE A 110 -15.44 -5.39 -6.58
CA PHE A 110 -14.92 -6.58 -5.91
C PHE A 110 -15.15 -7.85 -6.75
N THR A 111 -16.27 -7.95 -7.45
CA THR A 111 -16.54 -9.07 -8.37
C THR A 111 -15.55 -9.05 -9.53
N ALA A 112 -15.25 -7.89 -10.11
CA ALA A 112 -14.27 -7.75 -11.17
C ALA A 112 -12.85 -8.14 -10.70
N ILE A 113 -12.43 -7.68 -9.50
CA ILE A 113 -11.13 -8.06 -8.92
C ILE A 113 -11.05 -9.57 -8.66
N ARG A 114 -12.08 -10.17 -8.07
CA ARG A 114 -12.12 -11.64 -7.84
C ARG A 114 -12.06 -12.42 -9.16
N SER A 115 -12.72 -11.92 -10.21
CA SER A 115 -12.66 -12.54 -11.54
C SER A 115 -11.27 -12.46 -12.13
N HIS A 116 -10.59 -11.31 -12.03
CA HIS A 116 -9.22 -11.10 -12.46
C HIS A 116 -8.25 -12.05 -11.72
N ALA A 117 -8.41 -12.20 -10.40
CA ALA A 117 -7.55 -13.02 -9.55
C ALA A 117 -7.56 -14.52 -9.90
N LYS A 118 -8.55 -15.00 -10.67
CA LYS A 118 -8.59 -16.41 -11.13
C LYS A 118 -7.47 -16.75 -12.11
N THR A 119 -6.95 -15.78 -12.86
CA THR A 119 -6.01 -16.01 -13.95
C THR A 119 -4.82 -15.05 -13.97
N ARG A 120 -4.86 -13.98 -13.21
CA ARG A 120 -3.86 -12.92 -13.20
C ARG A 120 -3.60 -12.41 -11.78
N PRO A 121 -2.39 -11.89 -11.51
CA PRO A 121 -2.01 -11.48 -10.17
C PRO A 121 -2.79 -10.24 -9.69
N VAL A 122 -3.05 -10.23 -8.38
CA VAL A 122 -3.52 -9.08 -7.63
C VAL A 122 -2.51 -8.82 -6.52
N HIS A 123 -1.92 -7.64 -6.49
CA HIS A 123 -0.99 -7.21 -5.45
C HIS A 123 -1.68 -6.29 -4.46
N GLY A 124 -1.44 -6.50 -3.17
CA GLY A 124 -1.91 -5.62 -2.10
C GLY A 124 -0.80 -5.36 -1.10
N GLU A 125 -0.63 -4.10 -0.73
CA GLU A 125 0.30 -3.67 0.31
C GLU A 125 -0.41 -2.84 1.37
N CYS A 126 0.01 -2.94 2.65
CA CYS A 126 -0.56 -2.17 3.75
C CYS A 126 -2.10 -2.25 3.78
N GLY A 127 -2.81 -1.14 3.53
CA GLY A 127 -4.27 -1.12 3.41
C GLY A 127 -4.81 -2.03 2.31
N GLY A 128 -4.14 -2.08 1.16
CA GLY A 128 -4.49 -2.99 0.07
C GLY A 128 -4.41 -4.46 0.47
N TYR A 129 -3.40 -4.86 1.26
CA TYR A 129 -3.28 -6.20 1.80
C TYR A 129 -4.47 -6.56 2.72
N MET A 130 -4.93 -5.60 3.55
CA MET A 130 -6.09 -5.82 4.41
C MET A 130 -7.38 -6.04 3.60
N VAL A 131 -7.52 -5.32 2.47
CA VAL A 131 -8.68 -5.47 1.56
C VAL A 131 -8.63 -6.77 0.77
N LEU A 132 -7.45 -7.37 0.52
CA LEU A 132 -7.37 -8.74 -0.02
C LEU A 132 -7.93 -9.77 0.94
N GLY A 133 -7.98 -9.49 2.24
CA GLY A 133 -8.46 -10.35 3.29
C GLY A 133 -9.95 -10.71 3.19
N ARG A 134 -10.36 -11.61 4.08
CA ARG A 134 -11.76 -12.01 4.23
C ARG A 134 -12.58 -10.93 4.90
N GLN A 135 -12.03 -10.32 5.98
CA GLN A 135 -12.75 -9.33 6.78
C GLN A 135 -11.81 -8.26 7.34
N LEU A 136 -12.34 -7.04 7.43
CA LEU A 136 -11.77 -5.93 8.17
C LEU A 136 -12.76 -5.52 9.27
N ILE A 137 -12.31 -5.53 10.52
CA ILE A 137 -13.08 -5.07 11.67
C ILE A 137 -12.68 -3.63 11.95
N ASP A 138 -13.66 -2.73 11.90
CA ASP A 138 -13.43 -1.30 12.10
C ASP A 138 -13.19 -0.94 13.59
N LYS A 139 -13.03 0.36 13.88
CA LYS A 139 -12.79 0.88 15.23
C LYS A 139 -13.95 0.62 16.21
N ASP A 140 -15.15 0.42 15.69
CA ASP A 140 -16.37 0.20 16.48
C ASP A 140 -16.66 -1.30 16.67
N GLY A 141 -15.77 -2.17 16.16
CA GLY A 141 -15.89 -3.63 16.25
C GLY A 141 -16.79 -4.24 15.19
N THR A 142 -17.25 -3.45 14.21
CA THR A 142 -18.09 -3.96 13.12
C THR A 142 -17.23 -4.65 12.08
N ALA A 143 -17.59 -5.89 11.73
CA ALA A 143 -16.92 -6.66 10.71
C ALA A 143 -17.48 -6.35 9.31
N HIS A 144 -16.59 -6.01 8.39
CA HIS A 144 -16.90 -5.73 6.99
C HIS A 144 -16.25 -6.79 6.10
N ASN A 145 -17.04 -7.41 5.22
CA ASN A 145 -16.49 -8.36 4.25
C ASN A 145 -15.65 -7.63 3.20
N MET A 146 -14.47 -8.19 2.94
CA MET A 146 -13.55 -7.68 1.94
C MET A 146 -13.48 -8.61 0.74
N LEU A 147 -12.40 -8.57 -0.03
CA LEU A 147 -12.25 -9.37 -1.26
C LEU A 147 -12.29 -10.89 -1.01
N GLY A 148 -11.81 -11.35 0.15
CA GLY A 148 -11.77 -12.79 0.47
C GLY A 148 -10.82 -13.59 -0.42
N LEU A 149 -9.81 -12.94 -1.02
CA LEU A 149 -8.75 -13.61 -1.76
C LEU A 149 -7.71 -14.24 -0.83
N LEU A 150 -7.63 -13.74 0.40
CA LEU A 150 -6.85 -14.28 1.51
C LEU A 150 -7.79 -14.60 2.68
N GLY A 151 -7.44 -15.58 3.49
CA GLY A 151 -8.13 -15.90 4.75
C GLY A 151 -7.95 -14.87 5.86
N LEU A 152 -7.18 -13.83 5.61
CA LEU A 152 -6.80 -12.77 6.53
C LEU A 152 -8.02 -12.05 7.15
N VAL A 153 -7.97 -11.90 8.48
CA VAL A 153 -8.89 -11.02 9.23
C VAL A 153 -8.07 -9.99 10.00
N THR A 154 -8.32 -8.72 9.76
CA THR A 154 -7.67 -7.60 10.47
C THR A 154 -8.65 -6.82 11.32
N SER A 155 -8.17 -6.21 12.39
CA SER A 155 -9.00 -5.43 13.32
C SER A 155 -8.35 -4.12 13.73
N TYR A 156 -9.18 -3.08 13.80
CA TYR A 156 -8.88 -1.76 14.35
C TYR A 156 -9.62 -1.49 15.69
N ALA A 157 -10.40 -2.44 16.20
CA ALA A 157 -11.12 -2.29 17.48
C ALA A 157 -10.15 -2.07 18.64
N GLU A 158 -9.02 -2.77 18.63
CA GLU A 158 -7.92 -2.56 19.56
C GLU A 158 -6.67 -2.19 18.78
N ARG A 159 -6.42 -0.89 18.65
CA ARG A 159 -5.27 -0.39 17.90
C ARG A 159 -3.96 -0.74 18.59
N LYS A 160 -3.03 -1.29 17.83
CA LYS A 160 -1.64 -1.48 18.26
C LYS A 160 -0.72 -0.93 17.18
N PHE A 161 0.13 0.01 17.57
CA PHE A 161 1.10 0.61 16.67
C PHE A 161 2.24 -0.36 16.37
N HIS A 162 2.46 -0.63 15.10
CA HIS A 162 3.55 -1.43 14.58
C HIS A 162 4.40 -0.55 13.66
N LEU A 163 5.65 -0.36 14.03
CA LEU A 163 6.62 0.42 13.27
C LEU A 163 7.97 -0.29 13.30
N GLY A 164 8.62 -0.37 12.17
CA GLY A 164 10.01 -0.80 12.10
C GLY A 164 10.42 -1.28 10.72
N TYR A 165 11.72 -1.36 10.52
CA TYR A 165 12.28 -1.97 9.33
C TYR A 165 12.24 -3.50 9.43
N ARG A 166 12.12 -4.15 8.29
CA ARG A 166 12.06 -5.60 8.17
C ARG A 166 13.01 -6.08 7.09
N LEU A 167 13.68 -7.19 7.35
CA LEU A 167 14.31 -7.99 6.32
C LEU A 167 13.42 -9.21 6.10
N ALA A 168 12.80 -9.31 4.95
CA ALA A 168 11.89 -10.39 4.60
C ALA A 168 12.51 -11.29 3.53
N GLN A 169 12.25 -12.60 3.60
CA GLN A 169 12.72 -13.57 2.63
C GLN A 169 11.54 -14.33 2.04
N ALA A 170 11.48 -14.40 0.69
CA ALA A 170 10.49 -15.17 -0.03
C ALA A 170 10.61 -16.68 0.28
N VAL A 171 9.48 -17.32 0.62
CA VAL A 171 9.45 -18.74 1.01
C VAL A 171 9.18 -19.67 -0.17
N SER A 172 8.66 -19.14 -1.27
CA SER A 172 8.36 -19.88 -2.50
C SER A 172 8.63 -19.04 -3.73
N ASP A 173 8.77 -19.71 -4.88
CA ASP A 173 8.78 -19.04 -6.17
C ASP A 173 7.39 -18.50 -6.51
N ASN A 174 7.34 -17.33 -7.13
CA ASN A 174 6.12 -16.73 -7.68
C ASN A 174 6.43 -15.87 -8.90
N CYS A 175 5.41 -15.26 -9.50
CA CYS A 175 5.57 -14.46 -10.72
C CYS A 175 6.43 -13.19 -10.55
N LEU A 176 6.66 -12.73 -9.31
CA LEU A 176 7.42 -11.50 -9.04
C LEU A 176 8.83 -11.78 -8.50
N PHE A 177 9.06 -12.89 -7.78
CA PHE A 177 10.36 -13.20 -7.17
C PHE A 177 10.62 -14.69 -6.99
N ALA A 178 11.90 -15.06 -7.04
CA ALA A 178 12.36 -16.40 -6.73
C ALA A 178 12.40 -16.65 -5.21
N LYS A 179 12.22 -17.91 -4.82
CA LYS A 179 12.43 -18.38 -3.45
C LYS A 179 13.80 -17.95 -2.93
N GLY A 180 13.85 -17.49 -1.69
CA GLY A 180 15.09 -17.05 -1.05
C GLY A 180 15.43 -15.59 -1.32
N THR A 181 14.75 -14.89 -2.25
CA THR A 181 14.94 -13.45 -2.48
C THR A 181 14.68 -12.69 -1.18
N LYS A 182 15.60 -11.78 -0.87
CA LYS A 182 15.54 -10.95 0.34
C LYS A 182 15.18 -9.53 0.00
N TRP A 183 14.21 -8.98 0.73
CA TRP A 183 13.73 -7.61 0.59
C TRP A 183 13.87 -6.84 1.89
N ARG A 184 14.30 -5.59 1.76
CA ARG A 184 14.22 -4.63 2.85
C ARG A 184 12.93 -3.86 2.70
N GLY A 185 12.15 -3.82 3.77
CA GLY A 185 10.89 -3.10 3.82
C GLY A 185 10.71 -2.41 5.15
N HIS A 186 9.58 -1.78 5.32
CA HIS A 186 9.15 -1.24 6.59
C HIS A 186 7.73 -1.69 6.89
N GLU A 187 7.43 -1.78 8.16
CA GLU A 187 6.10 -2.02 8.70
C GLU A 187 5.62 -0.73 9.34
N PHE A 188 4.40 -0.31 9.00
CA PHE A 188 3.75 0.86 9.59
C PHE A 188 2.24 0.65 9.53
N HIS A 189 1.62 0.23 10.63
CA HIS A 189 0.17 0.07 10.72
C HIS A 189 -0.32 0.07 12.18
N TYR A 190 -1.62 0.25 12.35
CA TYR A 190 -2.31 0.23 13.65
C TYR A 190 -3.25 -0.97 13.80
N SER A 191 -3.38 -1.78 12.78
CA SER A 191 -4.23 -2.97 12.80
C SER A 191 -3.61 -4.14 13.55
N ARG A 192 -4.45 -5.04 14.04
CA ARG A 192 -4.05 -6.35 14.55
C ARG A 192 -4.51 -7.43 13.57
N ILE A 193 -3.70 -8.43 13.34
CA ILE A 193 -4.10 -9.64 12.63
C ILE A 193 -4.78 -10.56 13.64
N LEU A 194 -6.03 -10.93 13.37
CA LEU A 194 -6.78 -11.87 14.20
C LEU A 194 -6.73 -13.30 13.64
N ASP A 195 -6.68 -13.43 12.32
CA ASP A 195 -6.59 -14.71 11.62
C ASP A 195 -5.79 -14.55 10.33
N GLN A 196 -4.92 -15.51 10.03
CA GLN A 196 -4.09 -15.53 8.83
C GLN A 196 -3.70 -16.98 8.51
N PRO A 197 -4.64 -17.80 8.00
CA PRO A 197 -4.42 -19.23 7.77
C PRO A 197 -3.59 -19.55 6.54
N ASP A 198 -3.40 -18.57 5.64
CA ASP A 198 -2.72 -18.79 4.36
C ASP A 198 -1.21 -19.01 4.54
N GLN A 199 -0.60 -19.73 3.59
CA GLN A 199 0.85 -19.89 3.56
C GLN A 199 1.52 -18.52 3.38
N PRO A 200 2.54 -18.19 4.18
CA PRO A 200 3.22 -16.92 4.08
C PRO A 200 3.98 -16.79 2.76
N LEU A 201 3.88 -15.61 2.15
CA LEU A 201 4.70 -15.24 0.98
C LEU A 201 6.14 -14.93 1.39
N PHE A 202 6.29 -14.28 2.55
CA PHE A 202 7.57 -13.90 3.14
C PHE A 202 7.65 -14.29 4.61
N LEU A 203 8.85 -14.60 5.06
CA LEU A 203 9.18 -14.68 6.48
C LEU A 203 10.07 -13.48 6.85
N SER A 204 9.74 -12.81 7.94
CA SER A 204 10.60 -11.77 8.51
C SER A 204 11.78 -12.43 9.22
N LEU A 205 13.00 -12.12 8.74
CA LEU A 205 14.24 -12.67 9.33
C LEU A 205 14.76 -11.80 10.47
N ILE A 206 14.60 -10.48 10.36
CA ILE A 206 15.13 -9.51 11.32
C ILE A 206 14.13 -8.37 11.48
N HIS A 207 13.87 -8.00 12.73
CA HIS A 207 13.24 -6.76 13.14
C HIS A 207 14.36 -5.76 13.49
N ILE A 208 14.50 -4.70 12.71
CA ILE A 208 15.53 -3.68 12.87
C ILE A 208 14.89 -2.44 13.49
#